data_de2d1a65589afbfda4c26e831939dd90
#
_entry.id   de2d1a65589afbfda4c26e831939dd90
#
_cell.length_a   1.000
_cell.length_b   1.000
_cell.length_c   1.000
_cell.angle_alpha   90.00
_cell.angle_beta   90.00
_cell.angle_gamma   90.00
#
_symmetry.space_group_name_H-M   'P 1'
#
loop_
_entity.id
_entity.type
_entity.pdbx_description
1 polymer ?
#
loop_
_entity_poly.entity_id
_entity_poly.type
_entity_poly.pdbx_seq_one_letter_code
_entity_poly.pdbx_strand_id
1 'polypeptide(L)'
;MTGSLWCVGVGPGDPELITRKAARLIETADVVAYHRAGHRPSTARTIAADLIPDGVVEEELVYPVTTGEIDHPGGYHGAMAAFYLECAERLGAHLEAGRSVVLLAEGDPLFFGSSMYVHDLLAERFDAHVVPGVTSVSAASAGLSTGLCRHEDVLTVLPGTPPVTEMARRLADTDAAVIMKLGRTFANVREALAQAGLLERAWYVERASRDGERLLPVTQVDPAHVPYMSLVVVPGLDRRADAAGRASGSASSSSRTAMQRVPGVVPAAATSERSGEPGTVFVVGLGPGPDAWLTPEAADVLGRVSCVIGYAPYVARVPTRDGLVRLPSGNTVEVDRGTQALELAHDGHDVAVVSGGDAGVFGMASAVFEARERPENAALASVPVHVVPGVTAAHAAAALAGAVLGGDHALISLSDRLKPWDVIDARLRACARADVAMAFYNPRSASRPHQFAQALAVLREELPGDRPVVVARHVGREQEALEVTSVAALDPETIDMGCLVIVGSQGTRTTADGRVWTARYVPTR
;
A
#
# COMPACT_ATOMS: atom_id res chain seq x y z
N MET A 1 -31.61 -12.53 13.68
CA MET A 1 -30.35 -11.77 13.68
C MET A 1 -30.17 -11.28 12.26
N THR A 2 -29.80 -10.04 12.04
CA THR A 2 -29.42 -9.51 10.74
C THR A 2 -28.11 -10.14 10.29
N GLY A 3 -27.91 -10.30 8.98
CA GLY A 3 -26.65 -10.77 8.42
C GLY A 3 -25.53 -9.73 8.50
N SER A 4 -24.31 -10.11 8.17
CA SER A 4 -23.12 -9.23 8.15
C SER A 4 -22.65 -8.98 6.74
N LEU A 5 -22.24 -7.73 6.45
CA LEU A 5 -21.59 -7.33 5.19
C LEU A 5 -20.07 -7.38 5.35
N TRP A 6 -19.41 -8.00 4.39
CA TRP A 6 -17.95 -8.03 4.28
C TRP A 6 -17.51 -7.45 2.93
N CYS A 7 -16.93 -6.24 2.92
CA CYS A 7 -16.26 -5.70 1.75
C CYS A 7 -14.84 -6.25 1.70
N VAL A 8 -14.55 -7.09 0.71
CA VAL A 8 -13.36 -7.94 0.70
C VAL A 8 -12.44 -7.59 -0.47
N GLY A 9 -11.20 -7.21 -0.19
CA GLY A 9 -10.16 -7.01 -1.19
C GLY A 9 -9.64 -8.35 -1.71
N VAL A 10 -9.76 -8.55 -3.02
CA VAL A 10 -9.27 -9.77 -3.69
C VAL A 10 -7.91 -9.60 -4.35
N GLY A 11 -7.21 -8.52 -4.06
CA GLY A 11 -5.91 -8.25 -4.69
C GLY A 11 -6.04 -7.72 -6.12
N PRO A 12 -4.90 -7.41 -6.77
CA PRO A 12 -4.86 -6.68 -8.05
C PRO A 12 -5.02 -7.58 -9.28
N GLY A 13 -4.84 -8.90 -9.13
CA GLY A 13 -4.93 -9.78 -10.29
C GLY A 13 -4.60 -11.23 -10.03
N ASP A 14 -3.46 -11.51 -9.42
CA ASP A 14 -3.03 -12.84 -9.05
C ASP A 14 -3.87 -13.36 -7.87
N PRO A 15 -4.55 -14.54 -8.00
CA PRO A 15 -5.31 -15.15 -6.91
C PRO A 15 -4.46 -15.45 -5.66
N GLU A 16 -3.16 -15.71 -5.80
CA GLU A 16 -2.27 -15.96 -4.68
C GLU A 16 -2.00 -14.72 -3.81
N LEU A 17 -2.39 -13.54 -4.29
CA LEU A 17 -2.36 -12.29 -3.51
C LEU A 17 -3.65 -12.04 -2.71
N ILE A 18 -4.63 -12.94 -2.75
CA ILE A 18 -5.80 -12.89 -1.88
C ILE A 18 -5.37 -13.22 -0.46
N THR A 19 -5.74 -12.40 0.52
CA THR A 19 -5.40 -12.69 1.91
C THR A 19 -6.17 -13.90 2.43
N ARG A 20 -5.60 -14.66 3.36
CA ARG A 20 -6.24 -15.84 3.97
C ARG A 20 -7.59 -15.52 4.63
N LYS A 21 -7.76 -14.30 5.15
CA LYS A 21 -9.05 -13.85 5.71
C LYS A 21 -10.07 -13.64 4.60
N ALA A 22 -9.67 -13.03 3.49
CA ALA A 22 -10.52 -12.82 2.33
C ALA A 22 -10.98 -14.18 1.75
N ALA A 23 -10.05 -15.11 1.51
CA ALA A 23 -10.35 -16.45 1.00
C ALA A 23 -11.39 -17.16 1.86
N ARG A 24 -11.15 -17.25 3.16
CA ARG A 24 -12.09 -17.92 4.09
C ARG A 24 -13.48 -17.29 4.08
N LEU A 25 -13.59 -15.96 3.99
CA LEU A 25 -14.89 -15.30 3.96
C LEU A 25 -15.64 -15.56 2.65
N ILE A 26 -14.92 -15.59 1.52
CA ILE A 26 -15.52 -15.92 0.23
C ILE A 26 -16.02 -17.36 0.23
N GLU A 27 -15.22 -18.31 0.70
CA GLU A 27 -15.56 -19.74 0.77
C GLU A 27 -16.76 -20.05 1.68
N THR A 28 -17.09 -19.16 2.62
CA THR A 28 -18.17 -19.37 3.59
C THR A 28 -19.34 -18.38 3.43
N ALA A 29 -19.38 -17.61 2.36
CA ALA A 29 -20.41 -16.63 2.10
C ALA A 29 -21.74 -17.27 1.70
N ASP A 30 -22.87 -16.70 2.16
CA ASP A 30 -24.19 -17.05 1.64
C ASP A 30 -24.48 -16.32 0.31
N VAL A 31 -23.88 -15.13 0.14
CA VAL A 31 -24.02 -14.29 -1.05
C VAL A 31 -22.65 -13.70 -1.40
N VAL A 32 -22.26 -13.83 -2.67
CA VAL A 32 -21.09 -13.16 -3.24
C VAL A 32 -21.52 -12.10 -4.22
N ALA A 33 -21.25 -10.83 -3.90
CA ALA A 33 -21.59 -9.68 -4.72
C ALA A 33 -20.35 -9.09 -5.38
N TYR A 34 -20.48 -8.60 -6.60
CA TYR A 34 -19.38 -7.94 -7.31
C TYR A 34 -19.85 -6.94 -8.35
N HIS A 35 -19.08 -5.89 -8.53
CA HIS A 35 -19.34 -4.91 -9.59
C HIS A 35 -18.80 -5.42 -10.93
N ARG A 36 -19.51 -5.09 -12.02
CA ARG A 36 -19.02 -5.30 -13.38
C ARG A 36 -19.47 -4.20 -14.36
N ALA A 37 -18.73 -4.06 -15.44
CA ALA A 37 -18.94 -3.08 -16.48
C ALA A 37 -19.66 -3.72 -17.67
N GLY A 38 -20.94 -3.42 -17.86
CA GLY A 38 -21.72 -3.82 -19.05
C GLY A 38 -21.56 -5.31 -19.38
N HIS A 39 -21.01 -5.61 -20.56
CA HIS A 39 -20.82 -6.99 -21.06
C HIS A 39 -19.48 -7.63 -20.69
N ARG A 40 -18.63 -6.95 -19.92
CA ARG A 40 -17.34 -7.48 -19.52
C ARG A 40 -17.48 -8.28 -18.22
N PRO A 41 -16.75 -9.39 -18.07
CA PRO A 41 -16.71 -10.12 -16.80
C PRO A 41 -16.17 -9.22 -15.69
N SER A 42 -16.61 -9.46 -14.46
CA SER A 42 -16.08 -8.78 -13.28
C SER A 42 -14.65 -9.25 -13.02
N THR A 43 -13.75 -8.31 -12.92
CA THR A 43 -12.36 -8.59 -12.55
C THR A 43 -12.25 -9.21 -11.16
N ALA A 44 -12.92 -8.63 -10.17
CA ALA A 44 -12.89 -9.13 -8.80
C ALA A 44 -13.43 -10.57 -8.71
N ARG A 45 -14.54 -10.85 -9.43
CA ARG A 45 -15.10 -12.20 -9.50
C ARG A 45 -14.14 -13.17 -10.18
N THR A 46 -13.44 -12.75 -11.24
CA THR A 46 -12.47 -13.61 -11.96
C THR A 46 -11.28 -13.95 -11.06
N ILE A 47 -10.76 -13.00 -10.29
CA ILE A 47 -9.66 -13.22 -9.35
C ILE A 47 -10.05 -14.24 -8.26
N ALA A 48 -11.28 -14.15 -7.76
CA ALA A 48 -11.78 -15.01 -6.69
C ALA A 48 -12.46 -16.29 -7.18
N ALA A 49 -12.40 -16.61 -8.48
CA ALA A 49 -13.22 -17.66 -9.10
C ALA A 49 -13.14 -19.02 -8.39
N ASP A 50 -11.95 -19.44 -8.01
CA ASP A 50 -11.69 -20.75 -7.38
C ASP A 50 -12.13 -20.82 -5.91
N LEU A 51 -12.44 -19.67 -5.29
CA LEU A 51 -12.89 -19.56 -3.89
C LEU A 51 -14.41 -19.44 -3.75
N ILE A 52 -15.12 -19.17 -4.85
CA ILE A 52 -16.58 -19.00 -4.83
C ILE A 52 -17.24 -20.38 -4.79
N PRO A 53 -18.02 -20.68 -3.73
CA PRO A 53 -18.64 -22.02 -3.61
C PRO A 53 -19.67 -22.30 -4.71
N ASP A 54 -19.75 -23.55 -5.13
CA ASP A 54 -20.79 -24.00 -6.04
C ASP A 54 -22.19 -23.75 -5.44
N GLY A 55 -23.06 -23.11 -6.21
CA GLY A 55 -24.46 -22.84 -5.83
C GLY A 55 -24.65 -21.68 -4.84
N VAL A 56 -23.60 -20.91 -4.50
CA VAL A 56 -23.74 -19.66 -3.77
C VAL A 56 -24.59 -18.65 -4.56
N VAL A 57 -25.30 -17.78 -3.86
CA VAL A 57 -26.04 -16.68 -4.54
C VAL A 57 -25.03 -15.65 -5.03
N GLU A 58 -24.94 -15.45 -6.33
CA GLU A 58 -24.12 -14.39 -6.92
C GLU A 58 -24.97 -13.15 -7.25
N GLU A 59 -24.58 -11.99 -6.74
CA GLU A 59 -25.20 -10.69 -7.00
C GLU A 59 -24.33 -9.83 -7.92
N GLU A 60 -24.70 -9.79 -9.20
CA GLU A 60 -24.07 -8.89 -10.17
C GLU A 60 -24.55 -7.46 -10.03
N LEU A 61 -23.65 -6.53 -9.71
CA LEU A 61 -23.87 -5.10 -9.61
C LEU A 61 -23.35 -4.41 -10.88
N VAL A 62 -24.22 -4.27 -11.87
CA VAL A 62 -23.84 -3.81 -13.21
C VAL A 62 -23.88 -2.28 -13.28
N TYR A 63 -22.74 -1.65 -13.54
CA TYR A 63 -22.66 -0.20 -13.70
C TYR A 63 -23.57 0.30 -14.84
N PRO A 64 -24.38 1.33 -14.60
CA PRO A 64 -25.20 1.95 -15.65
C PRO A 64 -24.33 2.62 -16.73
N VAL A 65 -23.17 3.11 -16.32
CA VAL A 65 -22.16 3.73 -17.19
C VAL A 65 -20.79 3.58 -16.56
N THR A 66 -19.77 3.31 -17.36
CA THR A 66 -18.38 3.30 -16.90
C THR A 66 -17.59 4.50 -17.41
N THR A 67 -17.90 4.95 -18.61
CA THR A 67 -17.29 6.14 -19.23
C THR A 67 -18.23 6.66 -20.32
N GLY A 68 -18.39 7.98 -20.44
CA GLY A 68 -19.19 8.61 -21.46
C GLY A 68 -20.33 9.48 -20.91
N GLU A 69 -21.13 10.00 -21.81
CA GLU A 69 -22.37 10.73 -21.47
C GLU A 69 -23.46 9.76 -21.08
N ILE A 70 -24.29 10.14 -20.13
CA ILE A 70 -25.45 9.38 -19.68
C ILE A 70 -26.66 10.31 -19.67
N ASP A 71 -27.81 9.81 -20.13
CA ASP A 71 -29.10 10.50 -20.06
C ASP A 71 -29.68 10.33 -18.64
N HIS A 72 -29.18 11.17 -17.73
CA HIS A 72 -29.69 11.24 -16.35
C HIS A 72 -29.70 12.70 -15.89
N PRO A 73 -30.79 13.18 -15.23
CA PRO A 73 -30.91 14.58 -14.79
C PRO A 73 -29.76 15.11 -13.96
N GLY A 74 -29.12 14.25 -13.14
CA GLY A 74 -27.93 14.55 -12.34
C GLY A 74 -26.60 14.21 -13.04
N GLY A 75 -26.62 13.94 -14.35
CA GLY A 75 -25.44 13.50 -15.11
C GLY A 75 -24.81 12.23 -14.55
N TYR A 76 -23.50 12.06 -14.79
CA TYR A 76 -22.73 10.88 -14.32
C TYR A 76 -22.85 10.66 -12.80
N HIS A 77 -22.69 11.72 -12.02
CA HIS A 77 -22.72 11.62 -10.54
C HIS A 77 -24.10 11.22 -10.01
N GLY A 78 -25.16 11.76 -10.59
CA GLY A 78 -26.52 11.38 -10.22
C GLY A 78 -26.84 9.92 -10.56
N ALA A 79 -26.44 9.46 -11.74
CA ALA A 79 -26.61 8.07 -12.16
C ALA A 79 -25.84 7.09 -11.26
N MET A 80 -24.61 7.44 -10.89
CA MET A 80 -23.80 6.60 -10.00
C MET A 80 -24.35 6.60 -8.57
N ALA A 81 -24.86 7.72 -8.06
CA ALA A 81 -25.51 7.77 -6.75
C ALA A 81 -26.75 6.87 -6.69
N ALA A 82 -27.62 6.96 -7.71
CA ALA A 82 -28.79 6.10 -7.84
C ALA A 82 -28.41 4.61 -7.91
N PHE A 83 -27.38 4.28 -8.67
CA PHE A 83 -26.86 2.93 -8.78
C PHE A 83 -26.37 2.38 -7.43
N TYR A 84 -25.61 3.15 -6.65
CA TYR A 84 -25.15 2.67 -5.34
C TYR A 84 -26.30 2.50 -4.34
N LEU A 85 -27.33 3.33 -4.39
CA LEU A 85 -28.54 3.14 -3.60
C LEU A 85 -29.25 1.84 -3.98
N GLU A 86 -29.42 1.55 -5.27
CA GLU A 86 -29.99 0.29 -5.74
C GLU A 86 -29.16 -0.91 -5.28
N CYS A 87 -27.83 -0.83 -5.40
CA CYS A 87 -26.94 -1.87 -4.90
C CYS A 87 -27.12 -2.11 -3.38
N ALA A 88 -27.20 -1.02 -2.60
CA ALA A 88 -27.41 -1.11 -1.16
C ALA A 88 -28.78 -1.71 -0.81
N GLU A 89 -29.84 -1.39 -1.54
CA GLU A 89 -31.16 -2.02 -1.34
C GLU A 89 -31.14 -3.53 -1.62
N ARG A 90 -30.53 -3.94 -2.74
CA ARG A 90 -30.41 -5.37 -3.11
C ARG A 90 -29.61 -6.14 -2.07
N LEU A 91 -28.44 -5.66 -1.67
CA LEU A 91 -27.61 -6.32 -0.65
C LEU A 91 -28.26 -6.23 0.74
N GLY A 92 -28.93 -5.13 1.05
CA GLY A 92 -29.70 -4.94 2.28
C GLY A 92 -30.77 -6.00 2.47
N ALA A 93 -31.50 -6.38 1.41
CA ALA A 93 -32.49 -7.44 1.47
C ALA A 93 -31.90 -8.81 1.86
N HIS A 94 -30.67 -9.11 1.42
CA HIS A 94 -29.94 -10.32 1.86
C HIS A 94 -29.57 -10.22 3.34
N LEU A 95 -29.08 -9.08 3.78
CA LEU A 95 -28.69 -8.85 5.17
C LEU A 95 -29.88 -8.91 6.13
N GLU A 96 -31.04 -8.35 5.73
CA GLU A 96 -32.30 -8.47 6.49
C GLU A 96 -32.77 -9.92 6.62
N ALA A 97 -32.53 -10.74 5.59
CA ALA A 97 -32.79 -12.18 5.62
C ALA A 97 -31.78 -12.98 6.48
N GLY A 98 -30.83 -12.32 7.16
CA GLY A 98 -29.85 -12.95 8.03
C GLY A 98 -28.65 -13.59 7.30
N ARG A 99 -28.47 -13.29 5.99
CA ARG A 99 -27.41 -13.88 5.18
C ARG A 99 -26.10 -13.09 5.33
N SER A 100 -24.98 -13.81 5.31
CA SER A 100 -23.62 -13.24 5.18
C SER A 100 -23.38 -12.83 3.72
N VAL A 101 -23.10 -11.55 3.49
CA VAL A 101 -22.85 -10.99 2.15
C VAL A 101 -21.37 -10.61 2.05
N VAL A 102 -20.67 -11.15 1.06
CA VAL A 102 -19.31 -10.77 0.68
C VAL A 102 -19.36 -9.92 -0.59
N LEU A 103 -18.98 -8.65 -0.50
CA LEU A 103 -18.83 -7.74 -1.63
C LEU A 103 -17.35 -7.71 -2.06
N LEU A 104 -17.05 -8.30 -3.21
CA LEU A 104 -15.71 -8.38 -3.77
C LEU A 104 -15.26 -7.03 -4.31
N ALA A 105 -14.02 -6.63 -3.97
CA ALA A 105 -13.36 -5.44 -4.47
C ALA A 105 -12.00 -5.80 -5.07
N GLU A 106 -11.74 -5.38 -6.31
CA GLU A 106 -10.41 -5.49 -6.92
C GLU A 106 -9.40 -4.65 -6.13
N GLY A 107 -8.21 -5.21 -5.86
CA GLY A 107 -7.23 -4.57 -5.00
C GLY A 107 -7.69 -4.50 -3.56
N ASP A 108 -7.79 -3.30 -3.03
CA ASP A 108 -8.27 -2.97 -1.68
C ASP A 108 -9.64 -2.27 -1.75
N PRO A 109 -10.63 -2.62 -0.91
CA PRO A 109 -11.98 -2.06 -0.96
C PRO A 109 -12.06 -0.55 -0.76
N LEU A 110 -11.10 0.02 -0.02
CA LEU A 110 -11.08 1.43 0.38
C LEU A 110 -10.06 2.25 -0.41
N PHE A 111 -9.44 1.64 -1.44
CA PHE A 111 -8.44 2.30 -2.27
C PHE A 111 -8.97 2.51 -3.70
N PHE A 112 -9.59 3.67 -3.95
CA PHE A 112 -10.24 4.02 -5.23
C PHE A 112 -11.32 3.04 -5.70
N GLY A 113 -11.80 2.16 -4.84
CA GLY A 113 -12.82 1.15 -5.14
C GLY A 113 -14.25 1.69 -5.08
N SER A 114 -15.18 1.03 -5.76
CA SER A 114 -16.61 1.38 -5.72
C SER A 114 -17.35 0.76 -4.52
N SER A 115 -16.79 -0.29 -3.94
CA SER A 115 -17.34 -0.99 -2.77
C SER A 115 -17.53 -0.09 -1.55
N MET A 116 -16.70 0.96 -1.40
CA MET A 116 -16.82 1.90 -0.29
C MET A 116 -18.17 2.61 -0.24
N TYR A 117 -18.79 2.93 -1.41
CA TYR A 117 -20.10 3.62 -1.42
C TYR A 117 -21.23 2.72 -0.94
N VAL A 118 -21.21 1.46 -1.34
CA VAL A 118 -22.16 0.47 -0.87
C VAL A 118 -21.96 0.18 0.61
N HIS A 119 -20.69 0.08 1.03
CA HIS A 119 -20.33 -0.05 2.44
C HIS A 119 -20.91 1.09 3.27
N ASP A 120 -20.68 2.35 2.87
CA ASP A 120 -21.11 3.52 3.65
C ASP A 120 -22.63 3.58 3.81
N LEU A 121 -23.38 3.20 2.75
CA LEU A 121 -24.85 3.14 2.79
C LEU A 121 -25.39 2.03 3.70
N LEU A 122 -24.68 0.91 3.79
CA LEU A 122 -25.12 -0.26 4.56
C LEU A 122 -24.60 -0.27 6.00
N ALA A 123 -23.44 0.34 6.25
CA ALA A 123 -22.83 0.38 7.58
C ALA A 123 -23.67 1.16 8.62
N GLU A 124 -24.57 2.03 8.18
CA GLU A 124 -25.51 2.72 9.06
C GLU A 124 -26.65 1.81 9.57
N ARG A 125 -26.87 0.67 8.92
CA ARG A 125 -28.04 -0.21 9.14
C ARG A 125 -27.64 -1.62 9.58
N PHE A 126 -26.47 -2.10 9.19
CA PHE A 126 -26.02 -3.48 9.36
C PHE A 126 -24.60 -3.56 9.91
N ASP A 127 -24.27 -4.70 10.45
CA ASP A 127 -22.89 -5.02 10.83
C ASP A 127 -22.02 -5.16 9.56
N ALA A 128 -21.22 -4.13 9.29
CA ALA A 128 -20.43 -4.01 8.06
C ALA A 128 -18.94 -3.94 8.38
N HIS A 129 -18.18 -4.78 7.69
CA HIS A 129 -16.75 -4.96 7.89
C HIS A 129 -15.98 -4.79 6.58
N VAL A 130 -14.72 -4.41 6.70
CA VAL A 130 -13.80 -4.33 5.57
C VAL A 130 -12.61 -5.26 5.81
N VAL A 131 -12.26 -6.01 4.77
CA VAL A 131 -11.05 -6.84 4.73
C VAL A 131 -10.09 -6.22 3.71
N PRO A 132 -8.95 -5.69 4.15
CA PRO A 132 -8.00 -5.05 3.26
C PRO A 132 -7.40 -6.06 2.27
N GLY A 133 -7.00 -5.57 1.11
CA GLY A 133 -6.34 -6.35 0.06
C GLY A 133 -5.00 -5.76 -0.37
N VAL A 134 -4.24 -6.53 -1.14
CA VAL A 134 -3.04 -6.03 -1.81
C VAL A 134 -3.47 -5.06 -2.91
N THR A 135 -2.92 -3.86 -2.91
CA THR A 135 -3.27 -2.84 -3.92
C THR A 135 -2.50 -3.07 -5.23
N SER A 136 -3.05 -2.57 -6.34
CA SER A 136 -2.32 -2.53 -7.62
C SER A 136 -1.03 -1.70 -7.54
N VAL A 137 -0.93 -0.77 -6.60
CA VAL A 137 0.28 0.02 -6.33
C VAL A 137 1.41 -0.88 -5.83
N SER A 138 1.13 -1.74 -4.83
CA SER A 138 2.10 -2.69 -4.30
C SER A 138 2.52 -3.73 -5.36
N ALA A 139 1.56 -4.25 -6.11
CA ALA A 139 1.84 -5.19 -7.18
C ALA A 139 2.68 -4.57 -8.32
N ALA A 140 2.39 -3.33 -8.71
CA ALA A 140 3.18 -2.63 -9.71
C ALA A 140 4.64 -2.40 -9.26
N SER A 141 4.84 -2.05 -7.98
CA SER A 141 6.18 -1.93 -7.38
C SER A 141 6.91 -3.28 -7.40
N ALA A 142 6.21 -4.36 -7.06
CA ALA A 142 6.75 -5.72 -7.10
C ALA A 142 7.12 -6.13 -8.55
N GLY A 143 6.23 -5.93 -9.51
CA GLY A 143 6.48 -6.22 -10.94
C GLY A 143 7.68 -5.45 -11.49
N LEU A 144 7.82 -4.17 -11.14
CA LEU A 144 9.00 -3.36 -11.50
C LEU A 144 10.26 -3.77 -10.71
N SER A 145 10.14 -4.65 -9.73
CA SER A 145 11.23 -5.03 -8.83
C SER A 145 11.94 -3.81 -8.23
N THR A 146 11.19 -2.77 -7.87
CA THR A 146 11.74 -1.52 -7.35
C THR A 146 11.01 -1.06 -6.09
N GLY A 147 11.75 -0.48 -5.14
CA GLY A 147 11.16 0.17 -4.00
C GLY A 147 10.37 1.41 -4.45
N LEU A 148 9.10 1.44 -4.14
CA LEU A 148 8.21 2.55 -4.51
C LEU A 148 8.63 3.85 -3.82
N CYS A 149 8.87 3.77 -2.52
CA CYS A 149 9.38 4.86 -1.70
C CYS A 149 10.44 4.32 -0.74
N ARG A 150 11.53 5.08 -0.59
CA ARG A 150 12.68 4.72 0.24
C ARG A 150 12.68 5.60 1.48
N HIS A 151 12.99 5.00 2.62
CA HIS A 151 13.15 5.69 3.91
C HIS A 151 12.09 6.75 4.22
N GLU A 152 12.27 7.94 3.70
CA GLU A 152 11.50 9.14 4.03
C GLU A 152 10.87 9.80 2.81
N ASP A 153 10.87 9.09 1.67
CA ASP A 153 10.19 9.58 0.47
C ASP A 153 8.71 9.85 0.75
N VAL A 154 8.21 10.93 0.22
CA VAL A 154 6.78 11.18 0.14
C VAL A 154 6.26 10.41 -1.07
N LEU A 155 5.33 9.49 -0.83
CA LEU A 155 4.57 8.85 -1.89
C LEU A 155 3.25 9.61 -2.08
N THR A 156 3.08 10.17 -3.28
CA THR A 156 1.82 10.79 -3.69
C THR A 156 1.06 9.86 -4.63
N VAL A 157 -0.20 9.55 -4.28
CA VAL A 157 -1.09 8.76 -5.14
C VAL A 157 -2.18 9.66 -5.70
N LEU A 158 -2.29 9.71 -7.03
CA LEU A 158 -3.19 10.60 -7.76
C LEU A 158 -4.08 9.81 -8.73
N PRO A 159 -5.33 10.24 -8.97
CA PRO A 159 -6.03 9.85 -10.18
C PRO A 159 -5.48 10.64 -11.39
N GLY A 160 -5.47 10.04 -12.57
CA GLY A 160 -5.07 10.70 -13.81
C GLY A 160 -6.15 11.62 -14.42
N THR A 161 -7.19 11.95 -13.68
CA THR A 161 -8.37 12.72 -14.15
C THR A 161 -8.33 14.23 -13.94
N PRO A 162 -7.56 14.80 -12.98
CA PRO A 162 -7.43 16.25 -12.82
C PRO A 162 -6.77 16.93 -14.03
N PRO A 163 -6.91 18.26 -14.17
CA PRO A 163 -6.21 19.03 -15.18
C PRO A 163 -4.68 18.86 -15.10
N VAL A 164 -4.00 18.98 -16.24
CA VAL A 164 -2.54 18.83 -16.36
C VAL A 164 -1.78 19.69 -15.35
N THR A 165 -2.15 20.98 -15.26
CA THR A 165 -1.49 21.93 -14.34
C THR A 165 -1.65 21.55 -12.87
N GLU A 166 -2.78 20.98 -12.50
CA GLU A 166 -3.02 20.53 -11.13
C GLU A 166 -2.21 19.27 -10.81
N MET A 167 -2.22 18.30 -11.71
CA MET A 167 -1.39 17.10 -11.57
C MET A 167 0.09 17.47 -11.48
N ALA A 168 0.59 18.32 -12.39
CA ALA A 168 1.99 18.77 -12.40
C ALA A 168 2.36 19.44 -11.06
N ARG A 169 1.49 20.29 -10.53
CA ARG A 169 1.71 20.94 -9.23
C ARG A 169 1.80 19.95 -8.07
N ARG A 170 0.92 18.91 -8.06
CA ARG A 170 0.94 17.87 -7.02
C ARG A 170 2.16 16.95 -7.13
N LEU A 171 2.69 16.79 -8.34
CA LEU A 171 3.87 15.97 -8.63
C LEU A 171 5.20 16.71 -8.40
N ALA A 172 5.20 18.04 -8.42
CA ALA A 172 6.43 18.85 -8.36
C ALA A 172 7.25 18.64 -7.09
N ASP A 173 6.58 18.38 -5.96
CA ASP A 173 7.20 18.26 -4.63
C ASP A 173 7.12 16.83 -4.07
N THR A 174 6.95 15.81 -4.93
CA THR A 174 6.90 14.42 -4.50
C THR A 174 8.18 13.67 -4.85
N ASP A 175 8.60 12.75 -3.98
CA ASP A 175 9.75 11.88 -4.26
C ASP A 175 9.36 10.68 -5.10
N ALA A 176 8.20 10.11 -4.78
CA ALA A 176 7.59 8.98 -5.47
C ALA A 176 6.12 9.29 -5.78
N ALA A 177 5.64 8.80 -6.89
CA ALA A 177 4.23 8.96 -7.23
C ALA A 177 3.64 7.70 -7.87
N VAL A 178 2.32 7.54 -7.66
CA VAL A 178 1.53 6.59 -8.43
C VAL A 178 0.32 7.33 -9.01
N ILE A 179 0.12 7.21 -10.31
CA ILE A 179 -1.00 7.82 -11.00
C ILE A 179 -1.89 6.71 -11.52
N MET A 180 -3.12 6.68 -11.03
CA MET A 180 -4.14 5.67 -11.36
C MET A 180 -5.21 6.23 -12.29
N LYS A 181 -6.12 5.36 -12.74
CA LYS A 181 -7.26 5.76 -13.61
C LYS A 181 -6.83 6.44 -14.90
N LEU A 182 -5.88 5.81 -15.60
CA LEU A 182 -5.32 6.31 -16.85
C LEU A 182 -6.34 6.25 -18.01
N GLY A 183 -6.22 5.30 -18.91
CA GLY A 183 -7.06 5.21 -20.10
C GLY A 183 -6.96 6.47 -20.96
N ARG A 184 -8.07 7.12 -21.26
CA ARG A 184 -8.12 8.32 -22.13
C ARG A 184 -7.36 9.54 -21.59
N THR A 185 -7.02 9.57 -20.32
CA THR A 185 -6.29 10.68 -19.70
C THR A 185 -4.78 10.52 -19.74
N PHE A 186 -4.26 9.41 -20.26
CA PHE A 186 -2.82 9.12 -20.24
C PHE A 186 -1.97 10.19 -20.93
N ALA A 187 -2.45 10.79 -22.02
CA ALA A 187 -1.73 11.88 -22.68
C ALA A 187 -1.53 13.09 -21.74
N ASN A 188 -2.57 13.45 -20.97
CA ASN A 188 -2.50 14.53 -19.98
C ASN A 188 -1.57 14.17 -18.82
N VAL A 189 -1.59 12.91 -18.38
CA VAL A 189 -0.68 12.40 -17.32
C VAL A 189 0.77 12.49 -17.79
N ARG A 190 1.07 12.11 -19.03
CA ARG A 190 2.42 12.21 -19.61
C ARG A 190 2.89 13.66 -19.69
N GLU A 191 2.01 14.59 -20.05
CA GLU A 191 2.32 16.01 -20.07
C GLU A 191 2.57 16.56 -18.65
N ALA A 192 1.74 16.20 -17.66
CA ALA A 192 1.94 16.59 -16.27
C ALA A 192 3.28 16.08 -15.70
N LEU A 193 3.65 14.85 -16.02
CA LEU A 193 4.95 14.28 -15.65
C LEU A 193 6.13 15.05 -16.30
N ALA A 194 5.97 15.46 -17.55
CA ALA A 194 6.99 16.27 -18.23
C ALA A 194 7.14 17.65 -17.57
N GLN A 195 6.02 18.33 -17.26
CA GLN A 195 6.04 19.62 -16.57
C GLN A 195 6.63 19.53 -15.16
N ALA A 196 6.42 18.40 -14.45
CA ALA A 196 7.00 18.13 -13.14
C ALA A 196 8.46 17.62 -13.19
N GLY A 197 9.04 17.40 -14.37
CA GLY A 197 10.41 16.87 -14.53
C GLY A 197 10.55 15.39 -14.15
N LEU A 198 9.45 14.61 -14.15
CA LEU A 198 9.41 13.22 -13.70
C LEU A 198 9.29 12.20 -14.84
N LEU A 199 9.14 12.66 -16.10
CA LEU A 199 8.80 11.82 -17.23
C LEU A 199 9.81 10.67 -17.46
N GLU A 200 11.10 10.94 -17.36
CA GLU A 200 12.16 9.97 -17.63
C GLU A 200 12.28 8.90 -16.52
N ARG A 201 11.70 9.16 -15.35
CA ARG A 201 11.66 8.23 -14.20
C ARG A 201 10.38 7.41 -14.15
N ALA A 202 9.39 7.78 -14.95
CA ALA A 202 8.05 7.24 -14.87
C ALA A 202 7.94 5.92 -15.63
N TRP A 203 7.36 4.92 -14.97
CA TRP A 203 7.05 3.61 -15.52
C TRP A 203 5.55 3.42 -15.69
N TYR A 204 5.17 2.89 -16.80
CA TYR A 204 3.83 2.44 -17.10
C TYR A 204 3.69 0.97 -16.73
N VAL A 205 2.65 0.65 -15.97
CA VAL A 205 2.30 -0.71 -15.58
C VAL A 205 0.86 -0.99 -16.00
N GLU A 206 0.68 -2.02 -16.81
CA GLU A 206 -0.61 -2.49 -17.28
C GLU A 206 -0.87 -3.87 -16.70
N ARG A 207 -2.07 -4.09 -16.15
CA ARG A 207 -2.51 -5.38 -15.61
C ARG A 207 -1.55 -5.97 -14.56
N ALA A 208 -1.14 -5.15 -13.60
CA ALA A 208 -0.24 -5.57 -12.53
C ALA A 208 -0.65 -6.91 -11.91
N SER A 209 0.29 -7.83 -11.81
CA SER A 209 0.12 -9.22 -11.32
C SER A 209 -0.89 -10.09 -12.09
N ARG A 210 -1.15 -9.81 -13.36
CA ARG A 210 -2.07 -10.57 -14.22
C ARG A 210 -1.38 -11.11 -15.46
N ASP A 211 -2.03 -12.09 -16.08
CA ASP A 211 -1.66 -12.52 -17.42
C ASP A 211 -1.65 -11.33 -18.38
N GLY A 212 -0.54 -11.19 -19.11
CA GLY A 212 -0.32 -10.09 -20.01
C GLY A 212 0.07 -8.76 -19.32
N GLU A 213 0.64 -8.82 -18.12
CA GLU A 213 1.31 -7.67 -17.50
C GLU A 213 2.33 -7.03 -18.44
N ARG A 214 2.33 -5.71 -18.50
CA ARG A 214 3.29 -4.94 -19.31
C ARG A 214 3.92 -3.85 -18.46
N LEU A 215 5.24 -3.81 -18.50
CA LEU A 215 6.08 -2.86 -17.76
C LEU A 215 6.93 -2.09 -18.78
N LEU A 216 6.67 -0.80 -18.96
CA LEU A 216 7.35 0.03 -19.96
C LEU A 216 7.71 1.41 -19.37
N PRO A 217 8.82 2.04 -19.80
CA PRO A 217 9.00 3.46 -19.60
C PRO A 217 7.80 4.24 -20.18
N VAL A 218 7.31 5.26 -19.48
CA VAL A 218 6.16 6.06 -19.96
C VAL A 218 6.40 6.68 -21.34
N THR A 219 7.66 6.99 -21.66
CA THR A 219 8.08 7.54 -22.96
C THR A 219 7.87 6.58 -24.13
N GLN A 220 7.77 5.28 -23.89
CA GLN A 220 7.59 4.23 -24.92
C GLN A 220 6.14 3.81 -25.12
N VAL A 221 5.20 4.36 -24.33
CA VAL A 221 3.79 3.97 -24.38
C VAL A 221 3.04 4.78 -25.44
N ASP A 222 2.30 4.08 -26.29
CA ASP A 222 1.36 4.71 -27.21
C ASP A 222 0.09 5.13 -26.47
N PRO A 223 -0.22 6.44 -26.38
CA PRO A 223 -1.39 6.93 -25.65
C PRO A 223 -2.74 6.42 -26.18
N ALA A 224 -2.80 6.01 -27.45
CA ALA A 224 -4.02 5.51 -28.07
C ALA A 224 -4.44 4.12 -27.57
N HIS A 225 -3.53 3.37 -26.95
CA HIS A 225 -3.72 1.98 -26.57
C HIS A 225 -3.59 1.73 -25.06
N VAL A 226 -3.87 2.73 -24.23
CA VAL A 226 -3.81 2.62 -22.75
C VAL A 226 -5.16 2.16 -22.20
N PRO A 227 -5.27 0.95 -21.63
CA PRO A 227 -6.49 0.48 -21.00
C PRO A 227 -6.73 1.12 -19.62
N TYR A 228 -7.94 0.98 -19.11
CA TYR A 228 -8.29 1.47 -17.77
C TYR A 228 -7.48 0.79 -16.66
N MET A 229 -7.18 -0.51 -16.81
CA MET A 229 -6.38 -1.31 -15.86
C MET A 229 -4.89 -1.05 -16.03
N SER A 230 -4.49 0.19 -15.85
CA SER A 230 -3.09 0.62 -15.92
C SER A 230 -2.83 1.76 -14.93
N LEU A 231 -1.59 1.89 -14.55
CA LEU A 231 -1.13 2.96 -13.67
C LEU A 231 0.29 3.40 -14.08
N VAL A 232 0.68 4.58 -13.65
CA VAL A 232 2.05 5.07 -13.77
C VAL A 232 2.68 5.07 -12.39
N VAL A 233 3.90 4.54 -12.32
CA VAL A 233 4.74 4.55 -11.12
C VAL A 233 5.94 5.45 -11.37
N VAL A 234 6.18 6.37 -10.47
CA VAL A 234 7.42 7.16 -10.38
C VAL A 234 8.11 6.72 -9.09
N PRO A 235 9.11 5.84 -9.15
CA PRO A 235 9.85 5.40 -7.96
C PRO A 235 10.60 6.58 -7.32
N GLY A 236 10.79 6.52 -6.00
CA GLY A 236 11.62 7.47 -5.28
C GLY A 236 13.06 7.50 -5.80
N LEU A 237 13.73 8.66 -5.68
CA LEU A 237 15.14 8.80 -6.03
C LEU A 237 16.01 8.21 -4.93
N ASP A 238 17.05 7.47 -5.32
CA ASP A 238 18.17 7.18 -4.44
C ASP A 238 19.10 8.40 -4.35
N ARG A 239 18.72 9.39 -3.52
CA ARG A 239 19.49 10.63 -3.35
C ARG A 239 20.87 10.41 -2.71
N ARG A 240 21.17 9.21 -2.21
CA ARG A 240 22.48 8.88 -1.65
C ARG A 240 23.49 8.55 -2.73
N ALA A 241 23.08 7.93 -3.83
CA ALA A 241 23.98 7.71 -4.96
C ALA A 241 24.47 9.05 -5.56
N ASP A 242 23.57 10.06 -5.63
CA ASP A 242 23.93 11.40 -6.10
C ASP A 242 24.78 12.20 -5.09
N ALA A 243 24.61 11.99 -3.80
CA ALA A 243 25.39 12.64 -2.74
C ALA A 243 26.81 12.02 -2.61
N ALA A 244 26.96 10.72 -2.81
CA ALA A 244 28.26 10.06 -2.80
C ALA A 244 29.14 10.49 -3.98
N GLY A 245 28.55 10.78 -5.14
CA GLY A 245 29.25 11.34 -6.31
C GLY A 245 29.76 12.79 -6.10
N ARG A 246 29.20 13.53 -5.12
CA ARG A 246 29.63 14.92 -4.78
C ARG A 246 30.51 15.01 -3.52
N ALA A 247 30.64 13.94 -2.76
CA ALA A 247 31.36 13.92 -1.48
C ALA A 247 32.75 13.27 -1.54
N SER A 248 33.42 13.27 -2.69
CA SER A 248 34.85 12.94 -2.76
C SER A 248 35.75 14.08 -2.24
N GLY A 249 35.36 14.73 -1.16
CA GLY A 249 36.12 15.79 -0.51
C GLY A 249 35.66 16.03 0.93
N SER A 250 36.25 15.31 1.82
CA SER A 250 36.37 15.43 3.27
C SER A 250 35.73 14.32 4.10
N ALA A 251 36.58 13.46 4.61
CA ALA A 251 36.26 12.48 5.62
C ALA A 251 36.12 13.16 7.00
N SER A 252 34.99 12.97 7.67
CA SER A 252 34.92 13.03 9.11
C SER A 252 34.31 11.73 9.65
N SER A 253 35.12 11.03 10.43
CA SER A 253 34.81 9.79 11.11
C SER A 253 33.74 10.00 12.17
N SER A 254 32.52 9.49 11.96
CA SER A 254 31.60 9.21 13.05
C SER A 254 31.53 7.70 13.27
N SER A 255 31.74 7.31 14.50
CA SER A 255 31.85 5.96 15.01
C SER A 255 30.78 5.01 14.45
N ARG A 256 31.22 4.12 13.57
CA ARG A 256 30.46 2.91 13.22
C ARG A 256 30.51 1.97 14.43
N THR A 257 29.41 1.77 15.09
CA THR A 257 29.25 0.57 15.92
C THR A 257 29.13 -0.58 14.92
N ALA A 258 30.26 -1.23 14.67
CA ALA A 258 30.31 -2.41 13.83
C ALA A 258 29.36 -3.45 14.38
N MET A 259 28.43 -3.91 13.53
CA MET A 259 27.67 -5.11 13.78
C MET A 259 28.68 -6.22 14.02
N GLN A 260 28.70 -6.77 15.25
CA GLN A 260 29.48 -7.98 15.53
C GLN A 260 28.99 -9.05 14.54
N ARG A 261 29.82 -9.39 13.56
CA ARG A 261 29.64 -10.63 12.79
C ARG A 261 29.49 -11.75 13.81
N VAL A 262 28.32 -12.39 13.83
CA VAL A 262 28.16 -13.64 14.55
C VAL A 262 29.03 -14.65 13.80
N PRO A 263 30.18 -15.10 14.38
CA PRO A 263 31.02 -16.04 13.68
C PRO A 263 30.33 -17.39 13.64
N GLY A 264 30.06 -17.87 12.44
CA GLY A 264 29.93 -19.30 12.20
C GLY A 264 28.71 -20.00 12.77
N VAL A 265 27.50 -19.68 12.28
CA VAL A 265 26.47 -20.70 12.17
C VAL A 265 25.98 -20.67 10.74
N VAL A 266 26.75 -21.20 9.85
CA VAL A 266 26.26 -21.74 8.60
C VAL A 266 25.70 -23.11 8.97
N PRO A 267 24.39 -23.38 8.84
CA PRO A 267 23.88 -24.73 9.08
C PRO A 267 24.47 -25.65 8.02
N ALA A 268 25.30 -26.57 8.45
CA ALA A 268 25.51 -27.79 7.68
C ALA A 268 24.22 -28.60 7.80
N ALA A 269 23.30 -28.45 6.86
CA ALA A 269 22.32 -29.45 6.45
C ALA A 269 21.13 -28.84 5.72
N ALA A 270 21.26 -28.69 4.44
CA ALA A 270 20.29 -29.20 3.46
C ALA A 270 21.16 -29.46 2.23
N THR A 271 21.69 -30.64 2.14
CA THR A 271 22.31 -31.15 0.93
C THR A 271 21.25 -31.44 -0.10
N SER A 272 20.68 -30.40 -0.71
CA SER A 272 20.33 -30.44 -2.11
C SER A 272 21.64 -30.20 -2.86
N GLU A 273 21.93 -30.99 -3.85
CA GLU A 273 23.09 -30.86 -4.73
C GLU A 273 23.22 -29.40 -5.15
N ARG A 274 24.31 -28.73 -4.76
CA ARG A 274 24.58 -27.32 -5.05
C ARG A 274 24.71 -27.19 -6.57
N SER A 275 23.73 -26.60 -7.20
CA SER A 275 23.71 -26.27 -8.64
C SER A 275 24.59 -25.06 -8.89
N GLY A 276 25.54 -24.66 -8.35
CA GLY A 276 26.43 -23.53 -8.65
C GLY A 276 25.74 -22.18 -9.02
N GLU A 277 24.43 -22.14 -8.98
CA GLU A 277 23.61 -20.96 -9.24
C GLU A 277 23.24 -20.26 -7.92
N PRO A 278 23.19 -18.92 -7.91
CA PRO A 278 22.77 -18.18 -6.74
C PRO A 278 21.29 -18.49 -6.41
N GLY A 279 20.96 -18.54 -5.12
CA GLY A 279 19.58 -18.55 -4.65
C GLY A 279 18.92 -17.17 -4.82
N THR A 280 17.68 -17.03 -4.34
CA THR A 280 16.87 -15.82 -4.48
C THR A 280 16.68 -15.11 -3.13
N VAL A 281 16.74 -13.77 -3.15
CA VAL A 281 16.31 -12.94 -2.03
C VAL A 281 14.85 -12.57 -2.24
N PHE A 282 13.97 -13.03 -1.34
CA PHE A 282 12.56 -12.64 -1.29
C PHE A 282 12.37 -11.56 -0.23
N VAL A 283 11.91 -10.37 -0.61
CA VAL A 283 11.59 -9.31 0.35
C VAL A 283 10.10 -9.35 0.65
N VAL A 284 9.75 -9.89 1.82
CA VAL A 284 8.37 -10.33 2.11
C VAL A 284 7.66 -9.34 3.03
N GLY A 285 6.51 -8.84 2.57
CA GLY A 285 5.57 -8.06 3.36
C GLY A 285 4.71 -8.97 4.25
N LEU A 286 4.87 -8.86 5.58
CA LEU A 286 4.13 -9.67 6.56
C LEU A 286 2.74 -9.13 6.91
N GLY A 287 2.34 -8.03 6.32
CA GLY A 287 1.19 -7.26 6.80
C GLY A 287 1.41 -6.63 8.18
N PRO A 288 0.50 -5.77 8.66
CA PRO A 288 0.68 -5.01 9.90
C PRO A 288 0.39 -5.83 11.17
N GLY A 289 -0.39 -6.91 11.06
CA GLY A 289 -0.91 -7.61 12.23
C GLY A 289 -1.10 -9.11 12.03
N PRO A 290 -2.36 -9.62 12.00
CA PRO A 290 -2.63 -11.06 12.11
C PRO A 290 -2.20 -11.82 10.85
N ASP A 291 -1.91 -13.12 11.03
CA ASP A 291 -1.58 -14.03 9.93
C ASP A 291 -2.69 -14.14 8.88
N ALA A 292 -3.94 -13.81 9.26
CA ALA A 292 -5.07 -13.75 8.33
C ALA A 292 -4.90 -12.68 7.22
N TRP A 293 -3.98 -11.71 7.39
CA TRP A 293 -3.65 -10.69 6.40
C TRP A 293 -2.33 -10.98 5.66
N LEU A 294 -1.71 -12.11 5.95
CA LEU A 294 -0.58 -12.62 5.18
C LEU A 294 -1.10 -13.12 3.83
N THR A 295 -0.44 -12.73 2.73
CA THR A 295 -0.81 -13.24 1.42
C THR A 295 -0.39 -14.72 1.27
N PRO A 296 -1.10 -15.52 0.44
CA PRO A 296 -0.69 -16.89 0.14
C PRO A 296 0.74 -16.99 -0.37
N GLU A 297 1.16 -16.09 -1.28
CA GLU A 297 2.53 -16.03 -1.79
C GLU A 297 3.55 -15.82 -0.68
N ALA A 298 3.29 -14.87 0.24
CA ALA A 298 4.17 -14.66 1.39
C ALA A 298 4.24 -15.91 2.28
N ALA A 299 3.12 -16.60 2.48
CA ALA A 299 3.08 -17.85 3.25
C ALA A 299 3.88 -18.96 2.57
N ASP A 300 3.76 -19.13 1.24
CA ASP A 300 4.51 -20.09 0.46
C ASP A 300 6.01 -19.82 0.52
N VAL A 301 6.43 -18.60 0.23
CA VAL A 301 7.84 -18.20 0.32
C VAL A 301 8.41 -18.49 1.70
N LEU A 302 7.73 -18.07 2.78
CA LEU A 302 8.17 -18.32 4.15
C LEU A 302 8.20 -19.83 4.49
N GLY A 303 7.33 -20.62 3.84
CA GLY A 303 7.28 -22.07 3.98
C GLY A 303 8.49 -22.80 3.38
N ARG A 304 9.11 -22.26 2.31
CA ARG A 304 10.15 -22.96 1.54
C ARG A 304 11.57 -22.41 1.68
N VAL A 305 11.76 -21.12 2.03
CA VAL A 305 13.10 -20.54 2.16
C VAL A 305 13.93 -21.22 3.25
N SER A 306 15.25 -21.29 3.07
CA SER A 306 16.17 -21.85 4.06
C SER A 306 16.56 -20.85 5.16
N CYS A 307 16.41 -19.55 4.91
CA CYS A 307 16.81 -18.49 5.82
C CYS A 307 15.77 -17.36 5.86
N VAL A 308 15.51 -16.85 7.08
CA VAL A 308 14.71 -15.64 7.31
C VAL A 308 15.54 -14.61 8.06
N ILE A 309 15.67 -13.41 7.49
CA ILE A 309 16.39 -12.29 8.07
C ILE A 309 15.47 -11.08 8.23
N GLY A 310 15.61 -10.31 9.30
CA GLY A 310 14.77 -9.14 9.52
C GLY A 310 14.95 -8.50 10.88
N TYR A 311 14.17 -7.44 11.12
CA TYR A 311 14.03 -6.85 12.44
C TYR A 311 13.45 -7.89 13.41
N ALA A 312 14.05 -8.02 14.60
CA ALA A 312 13.75 -9.10 15.54
C ALA A 312 12.24 -9.34 15.78
N PRO A 313 11.39 -8.30 16.00
CA PRO A 313 9.93 -8.48 16.14
C PRO A 313 9.24 -9.06 14.90
N TYR A 314 9.76 -8.81 13.69
CA TYR A 314 9.19 -9.36 12.45
C TYR A 314 9.63 -10.80 12.23
N VAL A 315 10.91 -11.11 12.49
CA VAL A 315 11.40 -12.50 12.44
C VAL A 315 10.65 -13.37 13.47
N ALA A 316 10.28 -12.82 14.62
CA ALA A 316 9.51 -13.52 15.64
C ALA A 316 8.10 -13.96 15.16
N ARG A 317 7.52 -13.26 14.16
CA ARG A 317 6.22 -13.60 13.56
C ARG A 317 6.30 -14.80 12.60
N VAL A 318 7.48 -15.14 12.12
CA VAL A 318 7.65 -16.30 11.24
C VAL A 318 7.73 -17.58 12.07
N PRO A 319 6.85 -18.56 11.84
CA PRO A 319 6.89 -19.83 12.58
C PRO A 319 8.24 -20.54 12.44
N THR A 320 8.68 -21.19 13.51
CA THR A 320 9.86 -22.06 13.49
C THR A 320 9.54 -23.37 12.78
N ARG A 321 10.48 -23.87 11.98
CA ARG A 321 10.42 -25.21 11.37
C ARG A 321 11.82 -25.78 11.23
N ASP A 322 11.90 -27.08 11.08
CA ASP A 322 13.19 -27.77 10.86
C ASP A 322 13.86 -27.26 9.59
N GLY A 323 15.15 -26.99 9.67
CA GLY A 323 15.96 -26.48 8.56
C GLY A 323 15.84 -24.97 8.29
N LEU A 324 14.96 -24.22 8.99
CA LEU A 324 14.86 -22.77 8.86
C LEU A 324 15.85 -22.06 9.78
N VAL A 325 16.77 -21.28 9.19
CA VAL A 325 17.64 -20.38 9.93
C VAL A 325 16.97 -19.03 10.10
N ARG A 326 16.92 -18.55 11.34
CA ARG A 326 16.34 -17.23 11.68
C ARG A 326 17.44 -16.29 12.12
N LEU A 327 17.60 -15.17 11.41
CA LEU A 327 18.63 -14.15 11.65
C LEU A 327 17.97 -12.82 12.08
N PRO A 328 17.56 -12.70 13.37
CA PRO A 328 17.02 -11.45 13.87
C PRO A 328 18.14 -10.43 14.04
N SER A 329 17.83 -9.16 13.74
CA SER A 329 18.75 -8.04 13.95
C SER A 329 18.04 -6.84 14.56
N GLY A 330 18.82 -5.89 15.09
CA GLY A 330 18.33 -4.63 15.64
C GLY A 330 17.77 -3.71 14.57
N ASN A 331 17.27 -2.57 14.99
CA ASN A 331 16.89 -1.47 14.11
C ASN A 331 18.12 -0.71 13.60
N THR A 332 17.99 0.07 12.52
CA THR A 332 19.04 0.96 11.96
C THR A 332 20.20 0.26 11.23
N VAL A 333 20.01 -0.98 10.82
CA VAL A 333 20.99 -1.79 10.05
C VAL A 333 20.33 -2.36 8.77
N GLU A 334 19.42 -1.60 8.18
CA GLU A 334 18.58 -2.07 7.08
C GLU A 334 19.41 -2.48 5.86
N VAL A 335 20.36 -1.65 5.44
CA VAL A 335 21.22 -1.91 4.28
C VAL A 335 22.22 -3.05 4.56
N ASP A 336 22.78 -3.10 5.76
CA ASP A 336 23.68 -4.19 6.16
C ASP A 336 22.94 -5.54 6.18
N ARG A 337 21.66 -5.51 6.60
CA ARG A 337 20.75 -6.68 6.52
C ARG A 337 20.50 -7.08 5.07
N GLY A 338 20.30 -6.09 4.17
CA GLY A 338 20.19 -6.31 2.73
C GLY A 338 21.45 -6.96 2.16
N THR A 339 22.64 -6.46 2.51
CA THR A 339 23.93 -7.05 2.12
C THR A 339 24.05 -8.50 2.59
N GLN A 340 23.75 -8.76 3.86
CA GLN A 340 23.81 -10.11 4.43
C GLN A 340 22.85 -11.08 3.70
N ALA A 341 21.64 -10.63 3.35
CA ALA A 341 20.69 -11.44 2.59
C ALA A 341 21.22 -11.77 1.18
N LEU A 342 21.83 -10.79 0.52
CA LEU A 342 22.44 -10.97 -0.80
C LEU A 342 23.65 -11.91 -0.74
N GLU A 343 24.50 -11.83 0.28
CA GLU A 343 25.64 -12.73 0.51
C GLU A 343 25.15 -14.18 0.66
N LEU A 344 24.14 -14.42 1.50
CA LEU A 344 23.56 -15.75 1.69
C LEU A 344 22.94 -16.30 0.39
N ALA A 345 22.27 -15.45 -0.39
CA ALA A 345 21.70 -15.87 -1.66
C ALA A 345 22.80 -16.12 -2.71
N HIS A 346 23.86 -15.35 -2.73
CA HIS A 346 25.03 -15.61 -3.57
C HIS A 346 25.65 -16.99 -3.27
N ASP A 347 25.62 -17.40 -2.01
CA ASP A 347 26.08 -18.71 -1.56
C ASP A 347 25.08 -19.85 -1.86
N GLY A 348 23.98 -19.58 -2.58
CA GLY A 348 23.00 -20.57 -3.05
C GLY A 348 21.82 -20.80 -2.11
N HIS A 349 21.57 -19.93 -1.14
CA HIS A 349 20.42 -20.01 -0.23
C HIS A 349 19.22 -19.18 -0.72
N ASP A 350 18.01 -19.73 -0.66
CA ASP A 350 16.81 -18.91 -0.74
C ASP A 350 16.57 -18.21 0.60
N VAL A 351 16.49 -16.87 0.56
CA VAL A 351 16.46 -16.01 1.75
C VAL A 351 15.23 -15.13 1.75
N ALA A 352 14.44 -15.15 2.82
CA ALA A 352 13.36 -14.18 3.01
C ALA A 352 13.83 -13.02 3.91
N VAL A 353 13.78 -11.79 3.38
CA VAL A 353 13.93 -10.55 4.15
C VAL A 353 12.55 -10.08 4.57
N VAL A 354 12.21 -10.20 5.86
CA VAL A 354 10.85 -9.92 6.32
C VAL A 354 10.68 -8.46 6.77
N SER A 355 9.55 -7.88 6.37
CA SER A 355 9.15 -6.50 6.64
C SER A 355 7.74 -6.45 7.22
N GLY A 356 7.47 -5.55 8.16
CA GLY A 356 6.10 -5.30 8.63
C GLY A 356 5.31 -4.51 7.59
N GLY A 357 4.04 -4.80 7.44
CA GLY A 357 3.21 -4.15 6.43
C GLY A 357 3.56 -4.62 5.01
N ASP A 358 3.67 -3.70 4.08
CA ASP A 358 4.15 -3.93 2.71
C ASP A 358 5.67 -3.75 2.64
N ALA A 359 6.35 -4.63 1.90
CA ALA A 359 7.82 -4.59 1.80
C ALA A 359 8.34 -3.40 0.98
N GLY A 360 7.54 -2.85 0.06
CA GLY A 360 7.86 -1.72 -0.80
C GLY A 360 7.49 -0.35 -0.22
N VAL A 361 6.65 -0.30 0.84
CA VAL A 361 6.18 0.94 1.46
C VAL A 361 6.88 1.18 2.80
N PHE A 362 7.92 2.03 2.82
CA PHE A 362 8.80 2.26 3.98
C PHE A 362 9.35 0.97 4.60
N GLY A 363 9.45 -0.08 3.78
CA GLY A 363 9.87 -1.44 4.15
C GLY A 363 11.28 -1.77 3.67
N MET A 364 11.61 -3.06 3.74
CA MET A 364 12.97 -3.55 3.48
C MET A 364 13.38 -3.59 1.99
N ALA A 365 12.43 -3.51 1.04
CA ALA A 365 12.73 -3.66 -0.38
C ALA A 365 13.78 -2.63 -0.85
N SER A 366 13.58 -1.36 -0.51
CA SER A 366 14.54 -0.30 -0.86
C SER A 366 15.93 -0.55 -0.31
N ALA A 367 16.04 -1.01 0.95
CA ALA A 367 17.34 -1.26 1.58
C ALA A 367 18.09 -2.45 0.93
N VAL A 368 17.36 -3.48 0.46
CA VAL A 368 17.95 -4.60 -0.27
C VAL A 368 18.47 -4.15 -1.63
N PHE A 369 17.72 -3.34 -2.38
CA PHE A 369 18.18 -2.78 -3.64
C PHE A 369 19.33 -1.80 -3.44
N GLU A 370 19.29 -0.94 -2.41
CA GLU A 370 20.40 -0.07 -2.05
C GLU A 370 21.68 -0.88 -1.73
N ALA A 371 21.54 -1.97 -0.98
CA ALA A 371 22.64 -2.87 -0.69
C ALA A 371 23.24 -3.48 -1.97
N ARG A 372 22.39 -3.92 -2.91
CA ARG A 372 22.82 -4.54 -4.17
C ARG A 372 23.59 -3.57 -5.08
N GLU A 373 23.20 -2.29 -5.08
CA GLU A 373 23.81 -1.25 -5.92
C GLU A 373 25.12 -0.66 -5.34
N ARG A 374 25.50 -1.02 -4.12
CA ARG A 374 26.76 -0.54 -3.53
C ARG A 374 27.97 -1.06 -4.30
N PRO A 375 28.97 -0.20 -4.60
CA PRO A 375 30.18 -0.63 -5.31
C PRO A 375 30.91 -1.80 -4.66
N GLU A 376 30.93 -1.86 -3.32
CA GLU A 376 31.52 -2.96 -2.55
C GLU A 376 30.78 -4.29 -2.73
N ASN A 377 29.53 -4.25 -3.17
CA ASN A 377 28.66 -5.41 -3.40
C ASN A 377 28.53 -5.79 -4.89
N ALA A 378 29.41 -5.30 -5.76
CA ALA A 378 29.35 -5.55 -7.21
C ALA A 378 29.28 -7.06 -7.57
N ALA A 379 29.89 -7.93 -6.78
CA ALA A 379 29.82 -9.39 -6.95
C ALA A 379 28.40 -9.95 -6.67
N LEU A 380 27.58 -9.25 -5.91
CA LEU A 380 26.23 -9.63 -5.53
C LEU A 380 25.15 -9.08 -6.50
N ALA A 381 25.53 -8.28 -7.49
CA ALA A 381 24.61 -7.61 -8.41
C ALA A 381 23.75 -8.58 -9.23
N SER A 382 24.24 -9.81 -9.47
CA SER A 382 23.52 -10.85 -10.20
C SER A 382 22.53 -11.65 -9.36
N VAL A 383 22.48 -11.46 -8.03
CA VAL A 383 21.57 -12.17 -7.15
C VAL A 383 20.13 -11.75 -7.46
N PRO A 384 19.22 -12.69 -7.77
CA PRO A 384 17.82 -12.39 -8.00
C PRO A 384 17.16 -11.84 -6.73
N VAL A 385 16.39 -10.74 -6.87
CA VAL A 385 15.62 -10.15 -5.77
C VAL A 385 14.16 -10.10 -6.19
N HIS A 386 13.29 -10.74 -5.43
CA HIS A 386 11.85 -10.75 -5.63
C HIS A 386 11.15 -10.07 -4.47
N VAL A 387 10.28 -9.09 -4.76
CA VAL A 387 9.50 -8.38 -3.74
C VAL A 387 8.11 -8.99 -3.66
N VAL A 388 7.77 -9.52 -2.49
CA VAL A 388 6.45 -10.10 -2.22
C VAL A 388 5.59 -9.07 -1.49
N PRO A 389 4.52 -8.57 -2.10
CA PRO A 389 3.72 -7.48 -1.56
C PRO A 389 2.93 -7.93 -0.32
N GLY A 390 2.55 -6.95 0.52
CA GLY A 390 1.72 -7.17 1.72
C GLY A 390 0.71 -6.05 1.94
N VAL A 391 -0.18 -6.23 2.91
CA VAL A 391 -1.11 -5.19 3.33
C VAL A 391 -0.34 -4.11 4.08
N THR A 392 -0.33 -2.87 3.59
CA THR A 392 0.34 -1.76 4.27
C THR A 392 -0.44 -1.28 5.50
N ALA A 393 0.27 -0.81 6.52
CA ALA A 393 -0.36 -0.33 7.76
C ALA A 393 -1.36 0.81 7.54
N ALA A 394 -1.13 1.70 6.56
CA ALA A 394 -2.05 2.79 6.26
C ALA A 394 -3.41 2.29 5.78
N HIS A 395 -3.43 1.31 4.87
CA HIS A 395 -4.69 0.75 4.37
C HIS A 395 -5.40 -0.08 5.45
N ALA A 396 -4.65 -0.83 6.25
CA ALA A 396 -5.24 -1.54 7.38
C ALA A 396 -5.87 -0.59 8.41
N ALA A 397 -5.21 0.52 8.73
CA ALA A 397 -5.75 1.56 9.61
C ALA A 397 -6.98 2.25 9.00
N ALA A 398 -6.96 2.53 7.69
CA ALA A 398 -8.10 3.08 6.98
C ALA A 398 -9.30 2.13 7.00
N ALA A 399 -9.06 0.82 6.80
CA ALA A 399 -10.10 -0.20 6.88
C ALA A 399 -10.70 -0.32 8.29
N LEU A 400 -9.89 -0.19 9.34
CA LEU A 400 -10.35 -0.18 10.72
C LEU A 400 -11.23 1.05 11.01
N ALA A 401 -10.85 2.23 10.49
CA ALA A 401 -11.58 3.47 10.69
C ALA A 401 -12.85 3.58 9.84
N GLY A 402 -12.91 2.94 8.68
CA GLY A 402 -13.94 3.07 7.66
C GLY A 402 -13.34 3.21 6.27
N ALA A 403 -13.31 4.42 5.70
CA ALA A 403 -12.77 4.70 4.36
C ALA A 403 -12.03 6.05 4.29
N VAL A 404 -11.22 6.37 5.30
CA VAL A 404 -10.58 7.68 5.43
C VAL A 404 -9.60 8.02 4.29
N LEU A 405 -9.05 7.02 3.62
CA LEU A 405 -8.17 7.15 2.44
C LEU A 405 -8.92 6.92 1.11
N GLY A 406 -10.23 7.14 1.09
CA GLY A 406 -11.07 6.94 -0.10
C GLY A 406 -10.84 7.95 -1.23
N GLY A 407 -10.11 9.04 -1.01
CA GLY A 407 -9.69 10.05 -1.97
C GLY A 407 -8.19 10.08 -2.20
N ASP A 408 -7.69 11.18 -2.78
CA ASP A 408 -6.27 11.43 -2.94
C ASP A 408 -5.57 11.48 -1.57
N HIS A 409 -4.44 10.79 -1.44
CA HIS A 409 -3.72 10.76 -0.19
C HIS A 409 -2.20 10.63 -0.38
N ALA A 410 -1.47 11.00 0.66
CA ALA A 410 -0.02 10.88 0.73
C ALA A 410 0.38 10.00 1.92
N LEU A 411 1.38 9.14 1.73
CA LEU A 411 2.04 8.40 2.80
C LEU A 411 3.35 9.13 3.13
N ILE A 412 3.49 9.59 4.37
CA ILE A 412 4.61 10.42 4.81
C ILE A 412 5.28 9.78 6.01
N SER A 413 6.59 9.54 5.92
CA SER A 413 7.40 9.19 7.09
C SER A 413 7.90 10.46 7.78
N LEU A 414 7.63 10.58 9.09
CA LEU A 414 8.12 11.70 9.91
C LEU A 414 9.54 11.48 10.47
N SER A 415 10.23 10.45 9.99
CA SER A 415 11.62 10.20 10.36
C SER A 415 12.55 11.22 9.70
N ASP A 416 13.32 11.95 10.50
CA ASP A 416 14.31 12.95 10.06
C ASP A 416 15.76 12.41 10.07
N ARG A 417 15.92 11.08 10.11
CA ARG A 417 17.25 10.44 10.11
C ARG A 417 17.99 10.56 8.78
N LEU A 418 17.25 10.53 7.67
CA LEU A 418 17.78 10.44 6.33
C LEU A 418 17.48 11.65 5.48
N LYS A 419 16.59 12.54 5.94
CA LYS A 419 16.27 13.82 5.32
C LYS A 419 16.12 14.92 6.38
N PRO A 420 16.49 16.17 6.06
CA PRO A 420 16.32 17.30 6.98
C PRO A 420 14.84 17.58 7.27
N TRP A 421 14.56 18.10 8.46
CA TRP A 421 13.18 18.42 8.88
C TRP A 421 12.50 19.45 7.97
N ASP A 422 13.22 20.42 7.44
CA ASP A 422 12.70 21.42 6.50
C ASP A 422 12.08 20.82 5.25
N VAL A 423 12.63 19.69 4.78
CA VAL A 423 12.04 18.92 3.67
C VAL A 423 10.71 18.29 4.08
N ILE A 424 10.60 17.75 5.30
CA ILE A 424 9.34 17.20 5.82
C ILE A 424 8.31 18.33 5.98
N ASP A 425 8.68 19.45 6.60
CA ASP A 425 7.83 20.64 6.77
C ASP A 425 7.26 21.11 5.43
N ALA A 426 8.11 21.30 4.44
CA ALA A 426 7.70 21.74 3.11
C ALA A 426 6.65 20.77 2.48
N ARG A 427 6.85 19.46 2.63
CA ARG A 427 5.92 18.45 2.13
C ARG A 427 4.59 18.43 2.86
N LEU A 428 4.61 18.56 4.19
CA LEU A 428 3.41 18.66 4.99
C LEU A 428 2.56 19.87 4.56
N ARG A 429 3.19 21.04 4.39
CA ARG A 429 2.51 22.25 3.90
C ARG A 429 1.97 22.09 2.49
N ALA A 430 2.73 21.47 1.59
CA ALA A 430 2.29 21.23 0.22
C ALA A 430 1.06 20.32 0.17
N CYS A 431 1.06 19.19 0.90
CA CYS A 431 -0.08 18.27 0.99
C CYS A 431 -1.29 18.93 1.66
N ALA A 432 -1.09 19.69 2.73
CA ALA A 432 -2.16 20.40 3.43
C ALA A 432 -2.84 21.45 2.52
N ARG A 433 -2.06 22.28 1.81
CA ARG A 433 -2.56 23.27 0.86
C ARG A 433 -3.22 22.67 -0.36
N ALA A 434 -2.77 21.46 -0.78
CA ALA A 434 -3.38 20.70 -1.86
C ALA A 434 -4.64 19.94 -1.42
N ASP A 435 -5.00 19.98 -0.15
CA ASP A 435 -6.11 19.24 0.47
C ASP A 435 -6.03 17.72 0.24
N VAL A 436 -4.82 17.17 0.31
CA VAL A 436 -4.55 15.73 0.20
C VAL A 436 -4.59 15.10 1.59
N ALA A 437 -5.32 14.00 1.77
CA ALA A 437 -5.28 13.25 3.03
C ALA A 437 -3.86 12.70 3.27
N MET A 438 -3.41 12.65 4.52
CA MET A 438 -2.04 12.27 4.86
C MET A 438 -2.02 11.15 5.89
N ALA A 439 -1.26 10.08 5.62
CA ALA A 439 -0.99 9.01 6.58
C ALA A 439 0.46 9.06 7.04
N PHE A 440 0.68 9.18 8.35
CA PHE A 440 2.00 9.37 8.93
C PHE A 440 2.58 8.08 9.49
N TYR A 441 3.72 7.69 8.95
CA TYR A 441 4.58 6.63 9.45
C TYR A 441 5.68 7.17 10.35
N ASN A 442 6.18 6.33 11.25
CA ASN A 442 7.28 6.68 12.17
C ASN A 442 7.04 7.99 12.94
N PRO A 443 5.85 8.21 13.51
CA PRO A 443 5.47 9.53 14.01
C PRO A 443 6.34 10.00 15.18
N ARG A 444 6.70 9.11 16.11
CA ARG A 444 7.49 9.47 17.31
C ARG A 444 8.27 8.26 17.82
N SER A 445 9.50 8.46 18.28
CA SER A 445 10.31 7.45 18.95
C SER A 445 11.11 8.06 20.12
N ALA A 446 11.73 7.22 20.95
CA ALA A 446 12.58 7.69 22.04
C ALA A 446 13.74 8.59 21.56
N SER A 447 14.31 8.30 20.38
CA SER A 447 15.36 9.13 19.76
C SER A 447 14.83 10.31 18.94
N ARG A 448 13.53 10.37 18.70
CA ARG A 448 12.82 11.39 17.90
C ARG A 448 11.53 11.78 18.61
N PRO A 449 11.60 12.46 19.77
CA PRO A 449 10.42 12.72 20.60
C PRO A 449 9.55 13.89 20.12
N HIS A 450 10.07 14.77 19.25
CA HIS A 450 9.44 16.05 18.91
C HIS A 450 8.83 16.11 17.50
N GLN A 451 9.16 15.18 16.61
CA GLN A 451 8.82 15.25 15.19
C GLN A 451 7.31 15.28 14.94
N PHE A 452 6.55 14.46 15.67
CA PHE A 452 5.10 14.50 15.53
C PHE A 452 4.47 15.80 16.04
N ALA A 453 4.97 16.34 17.14
CA ALA A 453 4.51 17.62 17.66
C ALA A 453 4.80 18.77 16.67
N GLN A 454 5.97 18.75 16.02
CA GLN A 454 6.33 19.69 14.97
C GLN A 454 5.42 19.54 13.73
N ALA A 455 5.16 18.30 13.29
CA ALA A 455 4.23 18.05 12.20
C ALA A 455 2.82 18.56 12.52
N LEU A 456 2.33 18.27 13.72
CA LEU A 456 1.02 18.75 14.16
C LEU A 456 0.94 20.28 14.23
N ALA A 457 2.03 20.96 14.62
CA ALA A 457 2.09 22.43 14.60
C ALA A 457 1.92 22.96 13.18
N VAL A 458 2.63 22.39 12.20
CA VAL A 458 2.46 22.74 10.78
C VAL A 458 1.02 22.50 10.30
N LEU A 459 0.42 21.37 10.66
CA LEU A 459 -0.97 21.06 10.28
C LEU A 459 -1.97 22.02 10.92
N ARG A 460 -1.74 22.49 12.14
CA ARG A 460 -2.57 23.49 12.81
C ARG A 460 -2.49 24.87 12.19
N GLU A 461 -1.37 25.21 11.53
CA GLU A 461 -1.23 26.42 10.75
C GLU A 461 -1.95 26.36 9.39
N GLU A 462 -1.95 25.20 8.74
CA GLU A 462 -2.39 25.05 7.35
C GLU A 462 -3.83 24.52 7.21
N LEU A 463 -4.36 23.81 8.22
CA LEU A 463 -5.65 23.12 8.15
C LEU A 463 -6.65 23.69 9.16
N PRO A 464 -7.96 23.58 8.88
CA PRO A 464 -9.01 23.85 9.85
C PRO A 464 -8.87 22.96 11.08
N GLY A 465 -9.12 23.53 12.28
CA GLY A 465 -8.96 22.81 13.55
C GLY A 465 -9.90 21.60 13.72
N ASP A 466 -11.03 21.60 13.07
CA ASP A 466 -12.03 20.52 13.07
C ASP A 466 -11.75 19.40 12.04
N ARG A 467 -10.66 19.53 11.27
CA ARG A 467 -10.23 18.49 10.32
C ARG A 467 -10.12 17.13 11.01
N PRO A 468 -10.83 16.08 10.52
CA PRO A 468 -10.80 14.77 11.16
C PRO A 468 -9.42 14.13 11.14
N VAL A 469 -9.05 13.52 12.25
CA VAL A 469 -7.83 12.76 12.43
C VAL A 469 -8.16 11.39 13.00
N VAL A 470 -7.59 10.35 12.40
CA VAL A 470 -7.66 8.98 12.89
C VAL A 470 -6.30 8.60 13.46
N VAL A 471 -6.29 8.13 14.70
CA VAL A 471 -5.12 7.53 15.35
C VAL A 471 -5.38 6.05 15.51
N ALA A 472 -4.67 5.23 14.74
CA ALA A 472 -4.75 3.78 14.81
C ALA A 472 -3.52 3.22 15.52
N ARG A 473 -3.72 2.50 16.63
CA ARG A 473 -2.66 1.87 17.42
C ARG A 473 -2.63 0.39 17.17
N HIS A 474 -1.43 -0.17 17.05
CA HIS A 474 -1.20 -1.63 16.99
C HIS A 474 -2.15 -2.37 16.04
N VAL A 475 -2.42 -1.77 14.88
CA VAL A 475 -3.39 -2.28 13.89
C VAL A 475 -3.17 -3.76 13.59
N GLY A 476 -4.23 -4.54 13.75
CA GLY A 476 -4.22 -5.99 13.56
C GLY A 476 -3.52 -6.79 14.67
N ARG A 477 -3.26 -6.21 15.85
CA ARG A 477 -2.64 -6.87 17.00
C ARG A 477 -3.58 -6.88 18.20
N GLU A 478 -3.27 -7.68 19.22
CA GLU A 478 -4.11 -7.81 20.44
C GLU A 478 -4.44 -6.48 21.14
N GLN A 479 -3.56 -5.50 21.04
CA GLN A 479 -3.74 -4.18 21.64
C GLN A 479 -4.26 -3.14 20.64
N GLU A 480 -4.94 -3.60 19.59
CA GLU A 480 -5.52 -2.72 18.58
C GLU A 480 -6.48 -1.70 19.21
N ALA A 481 -6.29 -0.44 18.88
CA ALA A 481 -7.19 0.63 19.30
C ALA A 481 -7.29 1.68 18.20
N LEU A 482 -8.48 2.28 18.08
CA LEU A 482 -8.79 3.34 17.16
C LEU A 482 -9.33 4.53 17.92
N GLU A 483 -8.79 5.72 17.64
CA GLU A 483 -9.30 6.99 18.14
C GLU A 483 -9.60 7.90 16.95
N VAL A 484 -10.79 8.51 16.97
CA VAL A 484 -11.18 9.55 16.01
C VAL A 484 -11.21 10.89 16.74
N THR A 485 -10.45 11.85 16.25
CA THR A 485 -10.28 13.16 16.86
C THR A 485 -10.18 14.24 15.77
N SER A 486 -9.68 15.43 16.09
CA SER A 486 -9.45 16.51 15.14
C SER A 486 -8.04 17.10 15.28
N VAL A 487 -7.60 17.86 14.26
CA VAL A 487 -6.29 18.54 14.28
C VAL A 487 -6.12 19.44 15.52
N ALA A 488 -7.17 20.14 15.94
CA ALA A 488 -7.13 20.98 17.13
C ALA A 488 -7.05 20.17 18.44
N ALA A 489 -7.82 19.09 18.52
CA ALA A 489 -7.98 18.31 19.76
C ALA A 489 -6.88 17.26 19.98
N LEU A 490 -6.15 16.86 18.93
CA LEU A 490 -5.12 15.83 19.04
C LEU A 490 -3.99 16.24 19.99
N ASP A 491 -3.71 15.41 20.99
CA ASP A 491 -2.56 15.58 21.87
C ASP A 491 -1.35 14.83 21.29
N PRO A 492 -0.26 15.51 20.86
CA PRO A 492 0.91 14.87 20.29
C PRO A 492 1.65 13.95 21.27
N GLU A 493 1.49 14.14 22.58
CA GLU A 493 2.12 13.31 23.59
C GLU A 493 1.52 11.89 23.68
N THR A 494 0.29 11.70 23.20
CA THR A 494 -0.35 10.41 23.12
C THR A 494 0.17 9.54 21.97
N ILE A 495 0.93 10.10 21.04
CA ILE A 495 1.41 9.41 19.84
C ILE A 495 2.78 8.77 20.10
N ASP A 496 2.93 7.51 19.70
CA ASP A 496 4.18 6.73 19.78
C ASP A 496 4.44 5.93 18.49
N MET A 497 5.48 5.07 18.49
CA MET A 497 5.84 4.25 17.33
C MET A 497 4.81 3.14 16.98
N GLY A 498 3.90 2.82 17.88
CA GLY A 498 2.80 1.89 17.63
C GLY A 498 1.62 2.53 16.90
N CYS A 499 1.67 3.84 16.68
CA CYS A 499 0.61 4.61 16.04
C CYS A 499 0.82 4.78 14.55
N LEU A 500 -0.25 4.69 13.79
CA LEU A 500 -0.40 5.29 12.47
C LEU A 500 -1.44 6.41 12.58
N VAL A 501 -1.09 7.61 12.13
CA VAL A 501 -1.98 8.77 12.19
C VAL A 501 -2.43 9.14 10.79
N ILE A 502 -3.74 9.26 10.57
CA ILE A 502 -4.29 9.69 9.28
C ILE A 502 -5.02 11.00 9.48
N VAL A 503 -4.61 12.03 8.74
CA VAL A 503 -5.28 13.33 8.67
C VAL A 503 -6.11 13.36 7.40
N GLY A 504 -7.41 13.58 7.53
CA GLY A 504 -8.33 13.60 6.40
C GLY A 504 -8.21 14.85 5.52
N SER A 505 -8.86 14.83 4.36
CA SER A 505 -9.06 15.98 3.46
C SER A 505 -10.33 16.77 3.82
N GLN A 506 -10.64 17.82 3.09
CA GLN A 506 -11.88 18.60 3.25
C GLN A 506 -13.14 17.74 3.04
N GLY A 507 -13.03 16.69 2.22
CA GLY A 507 -14.11 15.75 1.97
C GLY A 507 -14.29 14.68 3.05
N THR A 508 -13.41 14.64 4.07
CA THR A 508 -13.47 13.63 5.14
C THR A 508 -14.58 13.96 6.14
N ARG A 509 -15.36 12.94 6.49
CA ARG A 509 -16.52 13.04 7.41
C ARG A 509 -16.49 11.89 8.40
N THR A 510 -17.18 12.10 9.53
CA THR A 510 -17.44 11.05 10.52
C THR A 510 -18.94 10.74 10.49
N THR A 511 -19.28 9.47 10.42
CA THR A 511 -20.66 8.97 10.49
C THR A 511 -21.17 9.01 11.93
N ALA A 512 -22.47 8.82 12.13
CA ALA A 512 -23.08 8.82 13.46
C ALA A 512 -22.57 7.68 14.37
N ASP A 513 -22.14 6.56 13.78
CA ASP A 513 -21.52 5.41 14.47
C ASP A 513 -20.00 5.54 14.67
N GLY A 514 -19.42 6.70 14.31
CA GLY A 514 -18.01 7.01 14.53
C GLY A 514 -17.06 6.55 13.41
N ARG A 515 -17.56 6.02 12.28
CA ARG A 515 -16.73 5.66 11.13
C ARG A 515 -16.24 6.91 10.40
N VAL A 516 -15.02 6.88 9.89
CA VAL A 516 -14.41 8.00 9.14
C VAL A 516 -14.21 7.62 7.69
N TRP A 517 -14.72 8.46 6.79
CA TRP A 517 -14.62 8.25 5.36
C TRP A 517 -14.36 9.55 4.61
N THR A 518 -13.79 9.48 3.43
CA THR A 518 -13.50 10.63 2.57
C THR A 518 -14.30 10.56 1.29
N ALA A 519 -15.05 11.62 0.99
CA ALA A 519 -15.82 11.70 -0.24
C ALA A 519 -14.91 11.67 -1.48
N ARG A 520 -15.33 10.95 -2.52
CA ARG A 520 -14.60 10.84 -3.80
C ARG A 520 -14.67 12.11 -4.66
N TYR A 521 -15.55 13.02 -4.36
CA TYR A 521 -15.72 14.27 -5.11
C TYR A 521 -15.36 15.45 -4.22
N VAL A 522 -14.76 16.45 -4.82
CA VAL A 522 -14.59 17.76 -4.20
C VAL A 522 -15.75 18.62 -4.69
N PRO A 523 -16.62 19.15 -3.80
CA PRO A 523 -17.68 20.05 -4.23
C PRO A 523 -17.08 21.23 -5.01
N THR A 524 -17.58 21.51 -6.19
CA THR A 524 -17.27 22.74 -6.91
C THR A 524 -17.78 23.91 -6.07
N ARG A 525 -16.92 24.85 -5.74
CA ARG A 525 -17.25 26.09 -5.04
C ARG A 525 -18.15 26.97 -5.89
#